data_af1dcf08728edae03ab5c85e9e7a075a
#
_entry.id   af1dcf08728edae03ab5c85e9e7a075a
#
_cell.length_a   1.000
_cell.length_b   1.000
_cell.length_c   1.000
_cell.angle_alpha   90.00
_cell.angle_beta   90.00
_cell.angle_gamma   90.00
#
_symmetry.space_group_name_H-M   'P 1'
#
loop_
_entity.id
_entity.type
_entity.pdbx_description
1 polymer ?
#
loop_
_entity_poly.entity_id
_entity_poly.type
_entity_poly.pdbx_seq_one_letter_code
_entity_poly.pdbx_strand_id
1 'polypeptide(L)'
;MVSQLLFPLFPPFPALTGPAPSSTIETIKLPKNTGGHSPPSVLQRSLPRENKRIVVKIGTSTLAHPSGLLNIRRVEELCRVLSDLKNAGHEIILVSSGAIGMGAGKLALPHRPEDTPTTQAAAAVGQCELMYTYDKAFAEYNHTVAQILLTAADVDHPDRFQNFHNTMRRLLDLKALPIINENDTVATEEMGIGDNDTLAAVVAVSMEADLLILLSDIDGLYTADPHTHPEATLIAEIPALTREIWELAGGSGSSLGTGGMSTKLQAADICTQAGCDMVIANGSSPSVLYDIADGKPVGSRFRGKKG
;
A
#
# COMPACT_ATOMS: atom_id res chain seq x y z
N MET A 1 -4.16 52.44 19.03
CA MET A 1 -3.83 51.48 20.11
C MET A 1 -4.26 50.12 19.65
N VAL A 2 -3.37 49.34 19.05
CA VAL A 2 -3.60 47.96 18.64
C VAL A 2 -2.70 47.10 19.52
N SER A 3 -3.34 46.26 20.34
CA SER A 3 -2.73 45.36 21.29
C SER A 3 -1.99 44.26 20.57
N GLN A 4 -0.66 44.17 20.75
CA GLN A 4 0.19 43.07 20.32
C GLN A 4 -0.04 41.88 21.25
N LEU A 5 -0.61 40.82 20.73
CA LEU A 5 -0.56 39.49 21.34
C LEU A 5 0.77 38.81 20.94
N LEU A 6 1.70 38.78 21.84
CA LEU A 6 2.94 38.00 21.78
C LEU A 6 2.60 36.52 22.05
N PHE A 7 2.81 35.67 21.07
CA PHE A 7 2.91 34.23 21.26
C PHE A 7 4.34 33.91 21.77
N PRO A 8 4.51 33.03 22.75
CA PRO A 8 5.84 32.62 23.21
C PRO A 8 6.52 31.78 22.11
N LEU A 9 7.71 32.21 21.74
CA LEU A 9 8.64 31.50 20.87
C LEU A 9 9.05 30.19 21.54
N PHE A 10 8.87 29.09 20.86
CA PHE A 10 9.43 27.79 21.25
C PHE A 10 10.98 27.90 21.28
N PRO A 11 11.65 27.26 22.24
CA PRO A 11 13.10 27.19 22.24
C PRO A 11 13.61 26.38 21.07
N PRO A 12 14.77 26.69 20.49
CA PRO A 12 15.33 25.93 19.36
C PRO A 12 15.66 24.50 19.81
N PHE A 13 15.29 23.55 18.97
CA PHE A 13 15.65 22.14 19.15
C PHE A 13 17.17 21.98 19.21
N PRO A 14 17.72 21.17 20.12
CA PRO A 14 19.15 20.89 20.14
C PRO A 14 19.55 20.13 18.86
N ALA A 15 20.64 20.58 18.23
CA ALA A 15 21.24 19.90 17.09
C ALA A 15 21.71 18.50 17.50
N LEU A 16 21.16 17.46 16.84
CA LEU A 16 21.62 16.09 16.98
C LEU A 16 22.94 15.92 16.21
N THR A 17 24.06 16.04 16.92
CA THR A 17 25.37 15.62 16.42
C THR A 17 25.64 14.20 16.90
N GLY A 18 25.30 13.21 16.08
CA GLY A 18 25.69 11.81 16.27
C GLY A 18 26.17 11.24 14.95
N PRO A 19 27.14 10.29 14.96
CA PRO A 19 27.61 9.68 13.73
C PRO A 19 26.49 8.83 13.09
N ALA A 20 26.44 8.86 11.75
CA ALA A 20 25.47 8.11 10.96
C ALA A 20 25.53 6.60 11.29
N PRO A 21 24.38 5.93 11.53
CA PRO A 21 24.36 4.50 11.71
C PRO A 21 24.62 3.79 10.37
N SER A 22 25.50 2.78 10.42
CA SER A 22 25.81 1.89 9.31
C SER A 22 24.55 1.16 8.85
N SER A 23 24.32 1.12 7.54
CA SER A 23 23.22 0.44 6.88
C SER A 23 23.26 -1.08 7.08
N THR A 24 22.66 -1.55 8.15
CA THR A 24 22.29 -2.96 8.29
C THR A 24 20.77 -2.99 8.20
N ILE A 25 20.24 -3.60 7.16
CA ILE A 25 18.80 -3.84 6.99
C ILE A 25 18.39 -4.77 8.12
N GLU A 26 17.93 -4.23 9.23
CA GLU A 26 17.24 -5.02 10.25
C GLU A 26 15.86 -5.39 9.70
N THR A 27 15.63 -6.68 9.64
CA THR A 27 14.31 -7.27 9.33
C THR A 27 13.27 -6.61 10.22
N ILE A 28 12.26 -5.97 9.63
CA ILE A 28 11.11 -5.38 10.34
C ILE A 28 10.50 -6.48 11.21
N LYS A 29 10.78 -6.45 12.51
CA LYS A 29 10.14 -7.35 13.47
C LYS A 29 8.82 -6.73 13.84
N LEU A 30 7.72 -7.32 13.39
CA LEU A 30 6.39 -6.96 13.87
C LEU A 30 6.39 -6.99 15.41
N PRO A 31 5.87 -5.96 16.09
CA PRO A 31 5.88 -5.90 17.54
C PRO A 31 5.17 -7.13 18.13
N LYS A 32 5.84 -7.84 19.02
CA LYS A 32 5.23 -8.93 19.78
C LYS A 32 4.18 -8.34 20.71
N ASN A 33 2.95 -8.79 20.59
CA ASN A 33 1.85 -8.40 21.44
C ASN A 33 2.16 -8.78 22.92
N THR A 34 2.53 -7.78 23.75
CA THR A 34 2.86 -7.96 25.17
C THR A 34 1.70 -7.61 26.12
N GLY A 35 0.52 -7.31 25.59
CA GLY A 35 -0.69 -7.11 26.39
C GLY A 35 -1.32 -8.46 26.77
N GLY A 36 -1.56 -8.70 28.06
CA GLY A 36 -1.99 -9.97 28.68
C GLY A 36 -3.36 -10.52 28.26
N HIS A 37 -3.71 -10.46 27.00
CA HIS A 37 -4.70 -11.29 26.35
C HIS A 37 -3.89 -12.27 25.49
N SER A 38 -4.01 -13.55 25.79
CA SER A 38 -3.44 -14.62 24.98
C SER A 38 -3.69 -14.34 23.50
N PRO A 39 -2.66 -14.43 22.62
CA PRO A 39 -2.90 -14.31 21.19
C PRO A 39 -4.00 -15.32 20.84
N PRO A 40 -4.97 -14.95 19.98
CA PRO A 40 -5.92 -15.94 19.50
C PRO A 40 -5.09 -17.07 18.91
N SER A 41 -5.30 -18.28 19.44
CA SER A 41 -4.54 -19.46 19.04
C SER A 41 -4.57 -19.56 17.53
N VAL A 42 -3.43 -19.80 16.89
CA VAL A 42 -3.23 -20.02 15.44
C VAL A 42 -4.17 -21.10 14.87
N LEU A 43 -4.92 -21.77 15.72
CA LEU A 43 -5.83 -22.90 15.46
C LEU A 43 -7.30 -22.50 15.19
N GLN A 44 -7.65 -21.20 15.10
CA GLN A 44 -9.02 -20.76 14.77
C GLN A 44 -9.12 -19.97 13.48
N ARG A 45 -8.34 -20.30 12.45
CA ARG A 45 -8.80 -20.01 11.09
C ARG A 45 -9.95 -20.98 10.77
N SER A 46 -11.16 -20.56 11.19
CA SER A 46 -12.42 -21.18 10.79
C SER A 46 -12.49 -21.28 9.27
N LEU A 47 -13.22 -22.31 8.78
CA LEU A 47 -13.66 -22.59 7.41
C LEU A 47 -13.50 -21.42 6.39
N PRO A 48 -13.19 -21.68 5.11
CA PRO A 48 -13.06 -20.62 4.11
C PRO A 48 -14.26 -19.69 4.22
N ARG A 49 -14.01 -18.41 4.55
CA ARG A 49 -15.08 -17.41 4.56
C ARG A 49 -15.60 -17.35 3.13
N GLU A 50 -16.89 -17.47 2.92
CA GLU A 50 -17.51 -17.15 1.63
C GLU A 50 -17.12 -15.71 1.22
N ASN A 51 -17.02 -14.81 2.20
CA ASN A 51 -16.61 -13.42 2.04
C ASN A 51 -15.16 -13.23 2.51
N LYS A 52 -14.31 -12.72 1.63
CA LYS A 52 -12.88 -12.47 1.87
C LYS A 52 -12.65 -11.03 2.33
N ARG A 53 -11.62 -10.84 3.15
CA ARG A 53 -11.01 -9.52 3.37
C ARG A 53 -9.90 -9.35 2.34
N ILE A 54 -10.05 -8.35 1.48
CA ILE A 54 -9.17 -8.10 0.35
C ILE A 54 -8.53 -6.73 0.51
N VAL A 55 -7.21 -6.68 0.52
CA VAL A 55 -6.45 -5.44 0.39
C VAL A 55 -6.06 -5.27 -1.07
N VAL A 56 -6.40 -4.13 -1.66
CA VAL A 56 -6.02 -3.78 -3.02
C VAL A 56 -5.07 -2.61 -2.99
N LYS A 57 -3.88 -2.77 -3.54
CA LYS A 57 -2.93 -1.66 -3.71
C LYS A 57 -2.92 -1.21 -5.16
N ILE A 58 -2.98 0.10 -5.36
CA ILE A 58 -2.89 0.70 -6.68
C ILE A 58 -1.74 1.71 -6.76
N GLY A 59 -0.92 1.58 -7.79
CA GLY A 59 0.22 2.45 -8.05
C GLY A 59 -0.14 3.74 -8.80
N THR A 60 0.73 4.74 -8.73
CA THR A 60 0.56 6.02 -9.42
C THR A 60 0.44 5.86 -10.94
N SER A 61 1.26 4.98 -11.55
CA SER A 61 1.22 4.71 -13.00
C SER A 61 -0.12 4.19 -13.49
N THR A 62 -0.88 3.53 -12.61
CA THR A 62 -2.23 3.04 -12.91
C THR A 62 -3.28 4.15 -12.77
N LEU A 63 -3.09 5.09 -11.82
CA LEU A 63 -4.06 6.17 -11.54
C LEU A 63 -3.89 7.39 -12.42
N ALA A 64 -2.71 7.59 -13.01
CA ALA A 64 -2.39 8.79 -13.78
C ALA A 64 -2.06 8.48 -15.24
N HIS A 65 -2.29 9.47 -16.09
CA HIS A 65 -1.75 9.50 -17.45
C HIS A 65 -0.25 9.83 -17.42
N PRO A 66 0.50 9.57 -18.53
CA PRO A 66 1.89 10.02 -18.64
C PRO A 66 2.07 11.53 -18.47
N SER A 67 1.01 12.33 -18.69
CA SER A 67 0.98 13.78 -18.43
C SER A 67 0.96 14.15 -16.94
N GLY A 68 0.87 13.18 -16.02
CA GLY A 68 0.68 13.40 -14.58
C GLY A 68 -0.75 13.70 -14.16
N LEU A 69 -1.67 13.90 -15.10
CA LEU A 69 -3.08 14.12 -14.80
C LEU A 69 -3.78 12.81 -14.47
N LEU A 70 -4.81 12.90 -13.63
CA LEU A 70 -5.62 11.75 -13.20
C LEU A 70 -6.26 11.04 -14.41
N ASN A 71 -6.14 9.72 -14.45
CA ASN A 71 -6.88 8.89 -15.40
C ASN A 71 -8.29 8.62 -14.85
N ILE A 72 -9.19 9.56 -15.13
CA ILE A 72 -10.58 9.54 -14.62
C ILE A 72 -11.24 8.20 -14.90
N ARG A 73 -11.16 7.72 -16.13
CA ARG A 73 -11.79 6.45 -16.53
C ARG A 73 -11.33 5.27 -15.66
N ARG A 74 -10.02 5.17 -15.40
CA ARG A 74 -9.48 4.08 -14.55
C ARG A 74 -9.91 4.19 -13.10
N VAL A 75 -9.95 5.41 -12.56
CA VAL A 75 -10.40 5.65 -11.18
C VAL A 75 -11.88 5.30 -11.04
N GLU A 76 -12.74 5.74 -11.96
CA GLU A 76 -14.16 5.42 -11.97
C GLU A 76 -14.38 3.89 -12.07
N GLU A 77 -13.67 3.22 -12.99
CA GLU A 77 -13.76 1.76 -13.14
C GLU A 77 -13.28 1.05 -11.87
N LEU A 78 -12.17 1.48 -11.27
CA LEU A 78 -11.68 0.92 -10.01
C LEU A 78 -12.72 1.06 -8.90
N CYS A 79 -13.24 2.26 -8.69
CA CYS A 79 -14.23 2.51 -7.64
C CYS A 79 -15.51 1.69 -7.86
N ARG A 80 -15.96 1.56 -9.10
CA ARG A 80 -17.12 0.72 -9.46
C ARG A 80 -16.86 -0.75 -9.12
N VAL A 81 -15.71 -1.30 -9.52
CA VAL A 81 -15.36 -2.72 -9.26
C VAL A 81 -15.22 -2.99 -7.76
N LEU A 82 -14.52 -2.11 -7.02
CA LEU A 82 -14.36 -2.26 -5.57
C LEU A 82 -15.72 -2.14 -4.84
N SER A 83 -16.59 -1.25 -5.30
CA SER A 83 -17.94 -1.11 -4.76
C SER A 83 -18.77 -2.38 -4.97
N ASP A 84 -18.69 -2.97 -6.15
CA ASP A 84 -19.42 -4.19 -6.48
C ASP A 84 -18.92 -5.40 -5.68
N LEU A 85 -17.60 -5.57 -5.54
CA LEU A 85 -17.00 -6.58 -4.67
C LEU A 85 -17.42 -6.40 -3.20
N LYS A 86 -17.49 -5.14 -2.73
CA LYS A 86 -17.96 -4.82 -1.38
C LYS A 86 -19.46 -5.15 -1.22
N ASN A 87 -20.29 -4.87 -2.23
CA ASN A 87 -21.70 -5.23 -2.24
C ASN A 87 -21.92 -6.75 -2.30
N ALA A 88 -21.01 -7.49 -2.95
CA ALA A 88 -20.98 -8.95 -2.91
C ALA A 88 -20.61 -9.54 -1.54
N GLY A 89 -20.25 -8.68 -0.57
CA GLY A 89 -19.99 -9.07 0.82
C GLY A 89 -18.52 -9.13 1.20
N HIS A 90 -17.59 -8.83 0.30
CA HIS A 90 -16.17 -8.75 0.63
C HIS A 90 -15.87 -7.51 1.49
N GLU A 91 -14.92 -7.63 2.41
CA GLU A 91 -14.35 -6.48 3.12
C GLU A 91 -13.18 -5.93 2.31
N ILE A 92 -13.32 -4.72 1.80
CA ILE A 92 -12.34 -4.07 0.91
C ILE A 92 -11.55 -3.01 1.67
N ILE A 93 -10.24 -3.04 1.52
CA ILE A 93 -9.29 -2.03 1.99
C ILE A 93 -8.48 -1.58 0.77
N LEU A 94 -8.41 -0.28 0.51
CA LEU A 94 -7.63 0.28 -0.60
C LEU A 94 -6.34 0.91 -0.07
N VAL A 95 -5.19 0.56 -0.64
CA VAL A 95 -3.92 1.26 -0.46
C VAL A 95 -3.60 1.99 -1.74
N SER A 96 -3.59 3.31 -1.68
CA SER A 96 -3.47 4.17 -2.87
C SER A 96 -2.16 4.93 -2.85
N SER A 97 -1.61 5.13 -4.03
CA SER A 97 -0.51 6.06 -4.30
C SER A 97 -1.03 7.27 -5.08
N GLY A 98 -0.13 8.18 -5.45
CA GLY A 98 -0.40 9.23 -6.44
C GLY A 98 -0.59 10.63 -5.87
N ALA A 99 -0.56 10.82 -4.55
CA ALA A 99 -0.74 12.13 -3.92
C ALA A 99 0.29 13.16 -4.44
N ILE A 100 1.58 12.82 -4.43
CA ILE A 100 2.64 13.73 -4.93
C ILE A 100 2.41 14.14 -6.39
N GLY A 101 2.09 13.17 -7.25
CA GLY A 101 1.84 13.44 -8.67
C GLY A 101 0.63 14.33 -8.91
N MET A 102 -0.48 14.06 -8.23
CA MET A 102 -1.70 14.89 -8.30
C MET A 102 -1.47 16.31 -7.78
N GLY A 103 -0.71 16.44 -6.67
CA GLY A 103 -0.36 17.74 -6.12
C GLY A 103 0.56 18.52 -7.01
N ALA A 104 1.57 17.88 -7.60
CA ALA A 104 2.45 18.51 -8.59
C ALA A 104 1.66 19.06 -9.79
N GLY A 105 0.71 18.26 -10.32
CA GLY A 105 -0.18 18.70 -11.39
C GLY A 105 -1.07 19.87 -10.97
N LYS A 106 -1.67 19.83 -9.80
CA LYS A 106 -2.54 20.89 -9.28
C LYS A 106 -1.80 22.20 -8.98
N LEU A 107 -0.55 22.09 -8.54
CA LEU A 107 0.36 23.22 -8.34
C LEU A 107 1.01 23.73 -9.62
N ALA A 108 0.72 23.08 -10.76
CA ALA A 108 1.31 23.37 -12.06
C ALA A 108 2.86 23.35 -12.02
N LEU A 109 3.45 22.42 -11.27
CA LEU A 109 4.90 22.24 -11.25
C LEU A 109 5.37 21.73 -12.62
N PRO A 110 6.50 22.25 -13.15
CA PRO A 110 6.96 21.90 -14.51
C PRO A 110 7.43 20.44 -14.61
N HIS A 111 7.80 19.83 -13.51
CA HIS A 111 8.23 18.44 -13.39
C HIS A 111 7.95 17.93 -11.97
N ARG A 112 8.13 16.62 -11.76
CA ARG A 112 8.00 16.02 -10.43
C ARG A 112 9.04 16.65 -9.50
N PRO A 113 8.66 17.08 -8.28
CA PRO A 113 9.61 17.68 -7.35
C PRO A 113 10.66 16.67 -6.89
N GLU A 114 11.90 17.16 -6.73
CA GLU A 114 13.06 16.36 -6.29
C GLU A 114 13.49 16.73 -4.88
N ASP A 115 13.18 17.95 -4.41
CA ASP A 115 13.49 18.36 -3.04
C ASP A 115 12.37 17.99 -2.06
N THR A 116 12.75 17.61 -0.86
CA THR A 116 11.82 17.13 0.17
C THR A 116 10.71 18.14 0.51
N PRO A 117 10.97 19.43 0.76
CA PRO A 117 9.91 20.37 1.10
C PRO A 117 8.86 20.53 -0.02
N THR A 118 9.29 20.57 -1.29
CA THR A 118 8.35 20.69 -2.42
C THR A 118 7.57 19.38 -2.61
N THR A 119 8.22 18.23 -2.42
CA THR A 119 7.57 16.91 -2.47
C THR A 119 6.50 16.79 -1.39
N GLN A 120 6.81 17.16 -0.14
CA GLN A 120 5.85 17.16 0.97
C GLN A 120 4.69 18.13 0.74
N ALA A 121 4.97 19.33 0.22
CA ALA A 121 3.93 20.30 -0.13
C ALA A 121 3.02 19.77 -1.25
N ALA A 122 3.59 19.15 -2.29
CA ALA A 122 2.82 18.51 -3.35
C ALA A 122 1.98 17.36 -2.79
N ALA A 123 2.53 16.51 -1.92
CA ALA A 123 1.78 15.45 -1.25
C ALA A 123 0.57 15.99 -0.47
N ALA A 124 0.75 17.07 0.29
CA ALA A 124 -0.33 17.70 1.07
C ALA A 124 -1.49 18.16 0.18
N VAL A 125 -1.19 18.83 -0.95
CA VAL A 125 -2.20 19.29 -1.90
C VAL A 125 -2.85 18.11 -2.62
N GLY A 126 -2.06 17.15 -3.06
CA GLY A 126 -2.54 16.04 -3.85
C GLY A 126 -3.30 14.99 -3.05
N GLN A 127 -2.96 14.78 -1.77
CA GLN A 127 -3.72 13.87 -0.91
C GLN A 127 -5.16 14.36 -0.70
N CYS A 128 -5.36 15.66 -0.56
CA CYS A 128 -6.69 16.27 -0.48
C CYS A 128 -7.50 16.01 -1.76
N GLU A 129 -6.89 16.22 -2.94
CA GLU A 129 -7.53 15.98 -4.24
C GLU A 129 -7.83 14.49 -4.48
N LEU A 130 -6.91 13.62 -4.09
CA LEU A 130 -7.05 12.18 -4.21
C LEU A 130 -8.26 11.68 -3.40
N MET A 131 -8.37 12.12 -2.15
CA MET A 131 -9.50 11.75 -1.28
C MET A 131 -10.82 12.32 -1.77
N TYR A 132 -10.84 13.57 -2.25
CA TYR A 132 -12.02 14.15 -2.86
C TYR A 132 -12.51 13.34 -4.07
N THR A 133 -11.58 12.91 -4.91
CA THR A 133 -11.88 12.07 -6.08
C THR A 133 -12.48 10.72 -5.68
N TYR A 134 -11.88 10.04 -4.70
CA TYR A 134 -12.40 8.77 -4.20
C TYR A 134 -13.76 8.94 -3.52
N ASP A 135 -13.92 9.94 -2.65
CA ASP A 135 -15.18 10.19 -1.96
C ASP A 135 -16.32 10.39 -2.96
N LYS A 136 -16.09 11.25 -3.97
CA LYS A 136 -17.07 11.49 -5.03
C LYS A 136 -17.41 10.21 -5.80
N ALA A 137 -16.42 9.42 -6.21
CA ALA A 137 -16.64 8.23 -7.02
C ALA A 137 -17.33 7.10 -6.22
N PHE A 138 -16.96 6.87 -4.97
CA PHE A 138 -17.59 5.86 -4.11
C PHE A 138 -18.98 6.27 -3.61
N ALA A 139 -19.25 7.57 -3.45
CA ALA A 139 -20.56 8.09 -3.07
C ALA A 139 -21.66 7.74 -4.09
N GLU A 140 -21.31 7.58 -5.38
CA GLU A 140 -22.24 7.12 -6.42
C GLU A 140 -22.81 5.72 -6.13
N TYR A 141 -22.08 4.91 -5.36
CA TYR A 141 -22.46 3.56 -4.93
C TYR A 141 -22.87 3.49 -3.45
N ASN A 142 -23.12 4.63 -2.81
CA ASN A 142 -23.48 4.75 -1.39
C ASN A 142 -22.44 4.19 -0.43
N HIS A 143 -21.16 4.28 -0.77
CA HIS A 143 -20.06 3.90 0.12
C HIS A 143 -19.42 5.13 0.76
N THR A 144 -19.25 5.08 2.08
CA THR A 144 -18.46 6.04 2.84
C THR A 144 -17.01 5.63 2.82
N VAL A 145 -16.11 6.52 2.43
CA VAL A 145 -14.66 6.31 2.49
C VAL A 145 -14.08 6.89 3.77
N ALA A 146 -12.95 6.35 4.21
CA ALA A 146 -12.22 6.85 5.37
C ALA A 146 -10.73 6.93 5.06
N GLN A 147 -10.10 8.10 5.25
CA GLN A 147 -8.68 8.29 5.05
C GLN A 147 -7.88 7.80 6.26
N ILE A 148 -6.83 7.03 5.99
CA ILE A 148 -5.79 6.66 6.95
C ILE A 148 -4.42 7.01 6.34
N LEU A 149 -3.61 7.75 7.07
CA LEU A 149 -2.23 8.08 6.68
C LEU A 149 -1.28 7.49 7.70
N LEU A 150 -0.27 6.76 7.23
CA LEU A 150 0.72 6.08 8.05
C LEU A 150 2.13 6.48 7.64
N THR A 151 3.03 6.46 8.61
CA THR A 151 4.47 6.47 8.40
C THR A 151 5.09 5.18 8.92
N ALA A 152 6.35 4.90 8.59
CA ALA A 152 7.09 3.78 9.20
C ALA A 152 7.12 3.88 10.73
N ALA A 153 7.28 5.09 11.27
CA ALA A 153 7.27 5.33 12.72
C ALA A 153 5.93 4.94 13.38
N ASP A 154 4.82 5.03 12.66
CA ASP A 154 3.51 4.60 13.18
C ASP A 154 3.38 3.08 13.22
N VAL A 155 4.03 2.39 12.27
CA VAL A 155 4.08 0.91 12.22
C VAL A 155 5.02 0.36 13.30
N ASP A 156 6.17 1.00 13.50
CA ASP A 156 7.19 0.55 14.45
C ASP A 156 6.83 0.83 15.91
N HIS A 157 5.95 1.82 16.17
CA HIS A 157 5.54 2.19 17.53
C HIS A 157 4.32 1.38 17.98
N PRO A 158 4.44 0.49 19.00
CA PRO A 158 3.38 -0.44 19.37
C PRO A 158 2.02 0.21 19.66
N ASP A 159 1.99 1.32 20.41
CA ASP A 159 0.73 1.99 20.76
C ASP A 159 0.06 2.64 19.54
N ARG A 160 0.86 3.24 18.63
CA ARG A 160 0.33 3.84 17.40
C ARG A 160 -0.20 2.76 16.46
N PHE A 161 0.53 1.66 16.31
CA PHE A 161 0.11 0.52 15.53
C PHE A 161 -1.17 -0.12 16.09
N GLN A 162 -1.27 -0.24 17.42
CA GLN A 162 -2.49 -0.74 18.06
C GLN A 162 -3.68 0.20 17.83
N ASN A 163 -3.49 1.52 17.90
CA ASN A 163 -4.53 2.51 17.59
C ASN A 163 -4.97 2.45 16.12
N PHE A 164 -4.01 2.31 15.20
CA PHE A 164 -4.31 2.06 13.78
C PHE A 164 -5.18 0.82 13.61
N HIS A 165 -4.79 -0.30 14.18
CA HIS A 165 -5.53 -1.56 14.11
C HIS A 165 -6.96 -1.44 14.66
N ASN A 166 -7.14 -0.79 15.82
CA ASN A 166 -8.44 -0.56 16.43
C ASN A 166 -9.33 0.32 15.53
N THR A 167 -8.75 1.39 14.96
CA THR A 167 -9.45 2.30 14.04
C THR A 167 -9.91 1.55 12.79
N MET A 168 -9.01 0.77 12.18
CA MET A 168 -9.31 -0.01 10.98
C MET A 168 -10.43 -1.02 11.23
N ARG A 169 -10.37 -1.78 12.33
CA ARG A 169 -11.44 -2.71 12.70
C ARG A 169 -12.77 -1.99 12.84
N ARG A 170 -12.78 -0.84 13.54
CA ARG A 170 -14.01 -0.07 13.74
C ARG A 170 -14.58 0.47 12.44
N LEU A 171 -13.74 0.92 11.50
CA LEU A 171 -14.18 1.35 10.17
C LEU A 171 -14.83 0.22 9.39
N LEU A 172 -14.23 -0.98 9.40
CA LEU A 172 -14.81 -2.16 8.75
C LEU A 172 -16.16 -2.57 9.39
N ASP A 173 -16.27 -2.54 10.72
CA ASP A 173 -17.54 -2.79 11.43
C ASP A 173 -18.63 -1.80 11.02
N LEU A 174 -18.26 -0.52 10.84
CA LEU A 174 -19.15 0.55 10.38
C LEU A 174 -19.41 0.52 8.86
N LYS A 175 -18.85 -0.49 8.16
CA LYS A 175 -18.97 -0.65 6.70
C LYS A 175 -18.40 0.51 5.89
N ALA A 176 -17.53 1.33 6.48
CA ALA A 176 -16.73 2.28 5.72
C ALA A 176 -15.68 1.54 4.89
N LEU A 177 -15.18 2.18 3.83
CA LEU A 177 -14.10 1.69 2.99
C LEU A 177 -12.82 2.47 3.35
N PRO A 178 -11.86 1.85 4.06
CA PRO A 178 -10.62 2.52 4.38
C PRO A 178 -9.76 2.71 3.13
N ILE A 179 -9.23 3.93 2.96
CA ILE A 179 -8.25 4.28 1.94
C ILE A 179 -6.98 4.72 2.65
N ILE A 180 -5.93 3.97 2.45
CA ILE A 180 -4.66 4.12 3.15
C ILE A 180 -3.61 4.66 2.18
N ASN A 181 -2.78 5.57 2.64
CA ASN A 181 -1.59 6.04 1.95
C ASN A 181 -0.47 6.30 2.96
N GLU A 182 0.76 6.42 2.47
CA GLU A 182 1.84 6.97 3.28
C GLU A 182 1.56 8.43 3.60
N ASN A 183 1.95 8.87 4.80
CA ASN A 183 1.89 10.27 5.18
C ASN A 183 3.12 11.02 4.67
N ASP A 184 3.19 11.16 3.34
CA ASP A 184 4.28 11.85 2.65
C ASP A 184 4.53 13.28 3.14
N THR A 185 3.57 13.88 3.88
CA THR A 185 3.71 15.26 4.38
C THR A 185 4.71 15.38 5.53
N VAL A 186 4.97 14.29 6.24
CA VAL A 186 5.88 14.23 7.40
C VAL A 186 6.85 13.07 7.32
N ALA A 187 6.71 12.18 6.33
CA ALA A 187 7.66 11.11 6.08
C ALA A 187 8.97 11.70 5.54
N THR A 188 10.10 11.11 5.96
CA THR A 188 11.43 11.39 5.41
C THR A 188 11.91 10.13 4.68
N GLU A 189 12.77 10.30 3.67
CA GLU A 189 13.32 9.17 2.89
C GLU A 189 14.03 8.13 3.78
N GLU A 190 14.61 8.57 4.90
CA GLU A 190 15.30 7.70 5.87
C GLU A 190 14.34 6.93 6.78
N MET A 191 13.08 7.36 6.90
CA MET A 191 12.06 6.79 7.78
C MET A 191 10.79 6.35 7.03
N GLY A 192 10.80 6.38 5.71
CA GLY A 192 9.68 5.91 4.90
C GLY A 192 9.50 4.39 4.97
N ILE A 193 8.28 3.90 4.77
CA ILE A 193 8.01 2.46 4.59
C ILE A 193 8.70 1.96 3.30
N GLY A 194 9.23 2.87 2.51
CA GLY A 194 9.99 2.64 1.29
C GLY A 194 9.10 2.63 0.05
N ASP A 195 7.93 2.03 0.12
CA ASP A 195 6.94 2.03 -0.95
C ASP A 195 5.56 1.53 -0.46
N ASN A 196 4.53 1.84 -1.24
CA ASN A 196 3.17 1.42 -0.92
C ASN A 196 2.90 -0.10 -1.12
N ASP A 197 3.82 -0.87 -1.73
CA ASP A 197 3.69 -2.33 -1.81
C ASP A 197 3.96 -2.94 -0.43
N THR A 198 5.04 -2.48 0.24
CA THR A 198 5.36 -2.88 1.62
C THR A 198 4.29 -2.39 2.60
N LEU A 199 3.82 -1.13 2.47
CA LEU A 199 2.72 -0.62 3.29
C LEU A 199 1.47 -1.51 3.15
N ALA A 200 1.11 -1.88 1.92
CA ALA A 200 -0.04 -2.74 1.67
C ALA A 200 0.11 -4.13 2.28
N ALA A 201 1.31 -4.70 2.27
CA ALA A 201 1.58 -5.98 2.92
C ALA A 201 1.45 -5.89 4.45
N VAL A 202 1.99 -4.82 5.07
CA VAL A 202 1.83 -4.57 6.51
C VAL A 202 0.37 -4.42 6.88
N VAL A 203 -0.41 -3.67 6.10
CA VAL A 203 -1.86 -3.52 6.29
C VAL A 203 -2.57 -4.86 6.14
N ALA A 204 -2.25 -5.64 5.11
CA ALA A 204 -2.87 -6.95 4.87
C ALA A 204 -2.64 -7.90 6.05
N VAL A 205 -1.42 -7.98 6.55
CA VAL A 205 -1.06 -8.82 7.70
C VAL A 205 -1.73 -8.32 8.98
N SER A 206 -1.66 -7.01 9.25
CA SER A 206 -2.28 -6.38 10.44
C SER A 206 -3.79 -6.62 10.48
N MET A 207 -4.44 -6.57 9.33
CA MET A 207 -5.88 -6.76 9.23
C MET A 207 -6.30 -8.22 9.00
N GLU A 208 -5.37 -9.17 9.09
CA GLU A 208 -5.65 -10.60 8.84
C GLU A 208 -6.38 -10.81 7.50
N ALA A 209 -5.90 -10.13 6.44
CA ALA A 209 -6.48 -10.22 5.12
C ALA A 209 -6.30 -11.63 4.53
N ASP A 210 -7.29 -12.08 3.77
CA ASP A 210 -7.22 -13.34 3.04
C ASP A 210 -6.38 -13.20 1.76
N LEU A 211 -6.36 -11.96 1.21
CA LEU A 211 -5.73 -11.68 -0.07
C LEU A 211 -5.23 -10.24 -0.14
N LEU A 212 -3.98 -10.06 -0.58
CA LEU A 212 -3.43 -8.80 -1.06
C LEU A 212 -3.36 -8.83 -2.59
N ILE A 213 -3.84 -7.79 -3.26
CA ILE A 213 -3.72 -7.62 -4.71
C ILE A 213 -2.90 -6.37 -4.99
N LEU A 214 -1.76 -6.52 -5.66
CA LEU A 214 -0.95 -5.41 -6.17
C LEU A 214 -1.30 -5.17 -7.63
N LEU A 215 -2.04 -4.08 -7.91
CA LEU A 215 -2.28 -3.61 -9.26
C LEU A 215 -1.09 -2.77 -9.74
N SER A 216 -0.43 -3.23 -10.78
CA SER A 216 0.81 -2.67 -11.34
C SER A 216 0.66 -2.42 -12.85
N ASP A 217 1.69 -1.91 -13.48
CA ASP A 217 1.84 -1.77 -14.93
C ASP A 217 2.37 -3.04 -15.62
N ILE A 218 2.68 -4.09 -14.83
CA ILE A 218 3.12 -5.40 -15.30
C ILE A 218 2.08 -6.47 -14.99
N ASP A 219 2.06 -7.55 -15.81
CA ASP A 219 1.08 -8.63 -15.65
C ASP A 219 1.39 -9.52 -14.43
N GLY A 220 2.64 -9.56 -13.97
CA GLY A 220 3.09 -10.38 -12.85
C GLY A 220 4.59 -10.61 -12.87
N LEU A 221 5.05 -11.68 -12.24
CA LEU A 221 6.45 -12.12 -12.25
C LEU A 221 6.71 -12.99 -13.47
N TYR A 222 7.74 -12.66 -14.23
CA TYR A 222 8.18 -13.41 -15.41
C TYR A 222 9.47 -14.18 -15.13
N THR A 223 9.75 -15.19 -15.95
CA THR A 223 11.00 -15.99 -15.89
C THR A 223 12.25 -15.20 -16.28
N ALA A 224 12.08 -14.04 -16.95
CA ALA A 224 13.09 -13.05 -17.26
C ALA A 224 12.38 -11.72 -17.56
N ASP A 225 13.11 -10.63 -17.77
CA ASP A 225 12.53 -9.34 -18.16
C ASP A 225 11.89 -9.45 -19.56
N PRO A 226 10.55 -9.33 -19.70
CA PRO A 226 9.86 -9.49 -20.98
C PRO A 226 10.20 -8.39 -21.99
N HIS A 227 10.77 -7.26 -21.58
CA HIS A 227 11.21 -6.19 -22.48
C HIS A 227 12.51 -6.54 -23.20
N THR A 228 13.35 -7.35 -22.58
CA THR A 228 14.66 -7.75 -23.10
C THR A 228 14.71 -9.21 -23.57
N HIS A 229 13.77 -10.03 -23.08
CA HIS A 229 13.67 -11.47 -23.35
C HIS A 229 12.27 -11.81 -23.85
N PRO A 230 12.04 -11.81 -25.17
CA PRO A 230 10.71 -12.12 -25.73
C PRO A 230 10.18 -13.52 -25.39
N GLU A 231 11.08 -14.47 -25.02
CA GLU A 231 10.75 -15.81 -24.57
C GLU A 231 10.31 -15.89 -23.10
N ALA A 232 10.40 -14.79 -22.37
CA ALA A 232 9.99 -14.75 -20.96
C ALA A 232 8.53 -15.13 -20.80
N THR A 233 8.24 -16.05 -19.88
CA THR A 233 6.89 -16.52 -19.59
C THR A 233 6.43 -16.06 -18.20
N LEU A 234 5.14 -15.75 -18.07
CA LEU A 234 4.53 -15.38 -16.80
C LEU A 234 4.49 -16.59 -15.87
N ILE A 235 4.96 -16.41 -14.63
CA ILE A 235 4.86 -17.42 -13.57
C ILE A 235 3.52 -17.21 -12.86
N ALA A 236 2.55 -18.04 -13.18
CA ALA A 236 1.18 -17.85 -12.68
C ALA A 236 1.03 -18.18 -11.19
N GLU A 237 1.82 -19.12 -10.65
CA GLU A 237 1.71 -19.56 -9.26
C GLU A 237 3.09 -19.75 -8.63
N ILE A 238 3.31 -19.14 -7.48
CA ILE A 238 4.53 -19.18 -6.70
C ILE A 238 4.18 -19.75 -5.32
N PRO A 239 4.42 -21.07 -5.10
CA PRO A 239 4.11 -21.72 -3.82
C PRO A 239 5.07 -21.34 -2.70
N ALA A 240 6.29 -20.89 -3.04
CA ALA A 240 7.30 -20.44 -2.08
C ALA A 240 8.27 -19.45 -2.73
N LEU A 241 8.71 -18.47 -1.96
CA LEU A 241 9.76 -17.53 -2.35
C LEU A 241 11.13 -18.20 -2.16
N THR A 242 11.62 -18.85 -3.22
CA THR A 242 12.95 -19.46 -3.25
C THR A 242 14.01 -18.44 -3.65
N ARG A 243 15.28 -18.82 -3.52
CA ARG A 243 16.40 -17.97 -3.97
C ARG A 243 16.31 -17.64 -5.45
N GLU A 244 15.91 -18.62 -6.27
CA GLU A 244 15.75 -18.44 -7.71
C GLU A 244 14.69 -17.38 -8.04
N ILE A 245 13.56 -17.34 -7.29
CA ILE A 245 12.51 -16.32 -7.43
C ILE A 245 13.07 -14.93 -7.10
N TRP A 246 13.89 -14.80 -6.06
CA TRP A 246 14.53 -13.52 -5.72
C TRP A 246 15.53 -13.07 -6.80
N GLU A 247 16.26 -14.00 -7.40
CA GLU A 247 17.21 -13.71 -8.49
C GLU A 247 16.52 -13.16 -9.74
N LEU A 248 15.27 -13.58 -10.05
CA LEU A 248 14.46 -13.03 -11.15
C LEU A 248 14.14 -11.54 -10.97
N ALA A 249 14.10 -11.05 -9.75
CA ALA A 249 13.86 -9.62 -9.45
C ALA A 249 15.14 -8.79 -9.40
N GLY A 250 16.28 -9.33 -9.84
CA GLY A 250 17.57 -8.65 -9.77
C GLY A 250 18.33 -8.88 -8.46
N GLY A 251 17.91 -9.88 -7.66
CA GLY A 251 18.51 -10.22 -6.36
C GLY A 251 18.07 -9.31 -5.21
N SER A 252 18.30 -9.75 -3.98
CA SER A 252 17.94 -9.05 -2.74
C SER A 252 18.74 -7.76 -2.46
N GLY A 253 19.41 -7.21 -3.46
CA GLY A 253 20.30 -6.03 -3.33
C GLY A 253 20.21 -5.03 -4.48
N SER A 254 19.30 -5.19 -5.44
CA SER A 254 19.19 -4.21 -6.53
C SER A 254 18.53 -2.92 -6.03
N SER A 255 19.33 -1.85 -5.94
CA SER A 255 18.96 -0.49 -5.53
C SER A 255 18.21 0.28 -6.63
N LEU A 256 17.58 -0.39 -7.60
CA LEU A 256 16.96 0.24 -8.76
C LEU A 256 15.46 0.47 -8.53
N GLY A 257 15.15 1.66 -8.05
CA GLY A 257 13.85 2.32 -8.19
C GLY A 257 12.82 2.00 -7.11
N THR A 258 12.18 3.04 -6.59
CA THR A 258 10.97 2.97 -5.77
C THR A 258 9.87 2.24 -6.54
N GLY A 259 9.45 1.06 -6.08
CA GLY A 259 8.31 0.32 -6.64
C GLY A 259 8.66 -0.76 -7.69
N GLY A 260 9.90 -1.26 -7.74
CA GLY A 260 10.33 -2.34 -8.65
C GLY A 260 9.82 -3.73 -8.25
N MET A 261 10.23 -4.78 -9.01
CA MET A 261 9.86 -6.16 -8.68
C MET A 261 10.35 -6.59 -7.30
N SER A 262 11.52 -6.09 -6.85
CA SER A 262 12.08 -6.37 -5.53
C SER A 262 11.14 -5.99 -4.38
N THR A 263 10.49 -4.81 -4.45
CA THR A 263 9.53 -4.37 -3.43
C THR A 263 8.27 -5.23 -3.41
N LYS A 264 7.83 -5.70 -4.58
CA LYS A 264 6.70 -6.62 -4.70
C LYS A 264 7.02 -7.99 -4.11
N LEU A 265 8.27 -8.49 -4.28
CA LEU A 265 8.69 -9.73 -3.63
C LEU A 265 8.85 -9.57 -2.12
N GLN A 266 9.28 -8.40 -1.61
CA GLN A 266 9.29 -8.11 -0.18
C GLN A 266 7.87 -8.13 0.39
N ALA A 267 6.91 -7.49 -0.29
CA ALA A 267 5.51 -7.54 0.07
C ALA A 267 4.97 -8.98 0.07
N ALA A 268 5.36 -9.78 -0.93
CA ALA A 268 4.99 -11.19 -1.01
C ALA A 268 5.56 -12.00 0.16
N ASP A 269 6.79 -11.74 0.57
CA ASP A 269 7.42 -12.43 1.71
C ASP A 269 6.67 -12.13 3.00
N ILE A 270 6.37 -10.85 3.27
CA ILE A 270 5.59 -10.43 4.43
C ILE A 270 4.21 -11.13 4.46
N CYS A 271 3.47 -11.09 3.36
CA CYS A 271 2.13 -11.69 3.26
C CYS A 271 2.16 -13.20 3.40
N THR A 272 3.02 -13.88 2.64
CA THR A 272 3.03 -15.34 2.60
C THR A 272 3.48 -15.97 3.91
N GLN A 273 4.42 -15.35 4.63
CA GLN A 273 4.82 -15.78 5.97
C GLN A 273 3.68 -15.68 6.99
N ALA A 274 2.80 -14.69 6.85
CA ALA A 274 1.61 -14.52 7.69
C ALA A 274 0.40 -15.36 7.22
N GLY A 275 0.56 -16.15 6.15
CA GLY A 275 -0.51 -16.99 5.59
C GLY A 275 -1.54 -16.23 4.75
N CYS A 276 -1.25 -15.00 4.32
CA CYS A 276 -2.04 -14.23 3.37
C CYS A 276 -1.58 -14.53 1.94
N ASP A 277 -2.51 -14.87 1.05
CA ASP A 277 -2.19 -14.96 -0.38
C ASP A 277 -1.89 -13.56 -0.94
N MET A 278 -0.99 -13.46 -1.92
CA MET A 278 -0.78 -12.22 -2.65
C MET A 278 -0.84 -12.46 -4.16
N VAL A 279 -1.38 -11.48 -4.90
CA VAL A 279 -1.42 -11.51 -6.38
C VAL A 279 -0.82 -10.21 -6.92
N ILE A 280 0.09 -10.33 -7.88
CA ILE A 280 0.52 -9.22 -8.74
C ILE A 280 -0.23 -9.34 -10.05
N ALA A 281 -0.91 -8.28 -10.49
CA ALA A 281 -1.66 -8.25 -11.73
C ALA A 281 -1.60 -6.88 -12.40
N ASN A 282 -1.87 -6.87 -13.71
CA ASN A 282 -1.92 -5.63 -14.48
C ASN A 282 -3.17 -4.82 -14.13
N GLY A 283 -2.95 -3.60 -13.64
CA GLY A 283 -4.01 -2.66 -13.25
C GLY A 283 -4.57 -1.80 -14.38
N SER A 284 -4.17 -2.05 -15.63
CA SER A 284 -4.68 -1.28 -16.79
C SER A 284 -6.20 -1.43 -16.96
N SER A 285 -6.76 -2.57 -16.54
CA SER A 285 -8.19 -2.81 -16.45
C SER A 285 -8.56 -3.30 -15.04
N PRO A 286 -9.10 -2.45 -14.17
CA PRO A 286 -9.50 -2.81 -12.81
C PRO A 286 -10.51 -3.96 -12.72
N SER A 287 -11.24 -4.29 -13.81
CA SER A 287 -12.13 -5.45 -13.88
C SER A 287 -11.43 -6.80 -13.62
N VAL A 288 -10.11 -6.87 -13.76
CA VAL A 288 -9.29 -8.03 -13.40
C VAL A 288 -9.51 -8.46 -11.93
N LEU A 289 -9.90 -7.55 -11.08
CA LEU A 289 -10.19 -7.83 -9.66
C LEU A 289 -11.32 -8.85 -9.46
N TYR A 290 -12.31 -8.90 -10.36
CA TYR A 290 -13.35 -9.93 -10.31
C TYR A 290 -12.77 -11.33 -10.50
N ASP A 291 -11.95 -11.50 -11.53
CA ASP A 291 -11.34 -12.80 -11.83
C ASP A 291 -10.42 -13.27 -10.70
N ILE A 292 -9.66 -12.34 -10.09
CA ILE A 292 -8.80 -12.65 -8.96
C ILE A 292 -9.62 -13.01 -7.71
N ALA A 293 -10.70 -12.29 -7.43
CA ALA A 293 -11.60 -12.56 -6.30
C ALA A 293 -12.28 -13.94 -6.46
N ASP A 294 -12.67 -14.29 -7.67
CA ASP A 294 -13.21 -15.60 -8.05
C ASP A 294 -12.17 -16.73 -7.99
N GLY A 295 -10.89 -16.40 -7.81
CA GLY A 295 -9.81 -17.39 -7.75
C GLY A 295 -9.30 -17.88 -9.09
N LYS A 296 -9.64 -17.19 -10.19
CA LYS A 296 -9.13 -17.52 -11.52
C LYS A 296 -7.63 -17.27 -11.63
N PRO A 297 -6.90 -17.97 -12.49
CA PRO A 297 -5.45 -17.82 -12.65
C PRO A 297 -5.11 -16.56 -13.45
N VAL A 298 -5.10 -15.42 -12.79
CA VAL A 298 -4.72 -14.13 -13.36
C VAL A 298 -3.51 -13.59 -12.61
N GLY A 299 -2.55 -13.07 -13.37
CA GLY A 299 -1.31 -12.52 -12.80
C GLY A 299 -0.41 -13.61 -12.20
N SER A 300 0.37 -13.21 -11.19
CA SER A 300 1.23 -14.10 -10.42
C SER A 300 0.73 -14.20 -8.98
N ARG A 301 0.32 -15.38 -8.57
CA ARG A 301 -0.18 -15.67 -7.22
C ARG A 301 0.90 -16.28 -6.34
N PHE A 302 1.17 -15.64 -5.23
CA PHE A 302 2.04 -16.10 -4.15
C PHE A 302 1.17 -16.72 -3.06
N ARG A 303 1.43 -17.97 -2.70
CA ARG A 303 0.62 -18.71 -1.73
C ARG A 303 1.04 -18.44 -0.30
N GLY A 304 0.09 -18.05 0.52
CA GLY A 304 0.27 -17.96 1.96
C GLY A 304 0.59 -19.33 2.58
N LYS A 305 1.56 -19.37 3.49
CA LYS A 305 1.88 -20.60 4.24
C LYS A 305 0.65 -20.99 5.04
N LYS A 306 0.10 -22.16 4.76
CA LYS A 306 -0.92 -22.75 5.62
C LYS A 306 -0.20 -23.29 6.86
N GLY A 307 -0.53 -22.76 8.04
CA GLY A 307 -0.03 -23.26 9.32
C GLY A 307 -0.48 -24.72 9.58
#